data_1ece7f3ff6160ae33f7a7ee19519401b
#
_entry.id   1ece7f3ff6160ae33f7a7ee19519401b
#
_cell.length_a   1.000
_cell.length_b   1.000
_cell.length_c   1.000
_cell.angle_alpha   90.00
_cell.angle_beta   90.00
_cell.angle_gamma   90.00
#
_symmetry.space_group_name_H-M   'P 1'
#
loop_
_entity.id
_entity.type
_entity.pdbx_description
1 polymer ?
#
loop_
_entity_poly.entity_id
_entity_poly.type
_entity_poly.pdbx_seq_one_letter_code
_entity_poly.pdbx_strand_id
1 'polypeptide(L)'
;RSVSRGLGDVYKRQITMITLTKENFAQEVLQSDKPVLVDFWATWCGPCRMMAPVVEELDAEHPEYKFGKVNVDEQPELAGEYRIMSIPTLMVFRGGQAAAVKVGVTPKEELLKLLG
;
A
#
# COMPACT_ATOMS: atom_id res chain seq x y z
N ARG A 1 3.29 -26.19 -18.36
CA ARG A 1 3.33 -24.88 -18.99
C ARG A 1 2.25 -23.94 -18.50
N SER A 2 1.01 -24.34 -18.54
CA SER A 2 -0.03 -23.50 -17.96
C SER A 2 0.17 -23.33 -16.46
N VAL A 3 0.70 -24.35 -15.80
CA VAL A 3 1.03 -24.24 -14.37
C VAL A 3 2.08 -23.17 -14.15
N SER A 4 3.11 -23.18 -14.99
CA SER A 4 4.15 -22.15 -14.92
C SER A 4 3.58 -20.77 -15.12
N ARG A 5 2.70 -20.66 -16.09
CA ARG A 5 2.09 -19.38 -16.39
C ARG A 5 1.24 -18.88 -15.24
N GLY A 6 0.50 -19.79 -14.61
CA GLY A 6 -0.30 -19.45 -13.46
C GLY A 6 0.54 -18.94 -12.31
N LEU A 7 1.67 -19.60 -12.07
CA LEU A 7 2.59 -19.13 -11.03
C LEU A 7 3.16 -17.77 -11.37
N GLY A 8 3.48 -17.55 -12.65
CA GLY A 8 3.98 -16.25 -13.07
C GLY A 8 2.97 -15.15 -12.87
N ASP A 9 1.70 -15.44 -13.11
CA ASP A 9 0.65 -14.45 -12.91
C ASP A 9 0.49 -14.09 -11.44
N VAL A 10 0.58 -15.07 -10.56
CA VAL A 10 0.53 -14.80 -9.13
C VAL A 10 1.70 -13.93 -8.70
N TYR A 11 2.89 -14.25 -9.18
CA TYR A 11 4.06 -13.43 -8.92
C TYR A 11 3.89 -12.01 -9.41
N LYS A 12 3.38 -11.85 -10.62
CA LYS A 12 3.20 -10.52 -11.19
C LYS A 12 2.25 -9.70 -10.35
N ARG A 13 1.20 -10.31 -9.83
CA ARG A 13 0.28 -9.59 -8.96
C ARG A 13 0.97 -9.13 -7.69
N GLN A 14 1.83 -9.99 -7.13
CA GLN A 14 2.54 -9.64 -5.91
C GLN A 14 3.52 -8.50 -6.13
N ILE A 15 4.12 -8.42 -7.32
CA ILE A 15 5.07 -7.36 -7.60
C ILE A 15 4.41 -6.12 -8.18
N THR A 16 3.07 -6.09 -8.30
CA THR A 16 2.39 -4.85 -8.67
C THR A 16 2.36 -3.85 -7.54
N MET A 17 2.70 -4.28 -6.32
CA MET A 17 2.84 -3.38 -5.20
C MET A 17 3.96 -2.38 -5.48
N ILE A 18 3.62 -1.11 -5.47
CA ILE A 18 4.53 -0.06 -5.93
C ILE A 18 5.37 0.45 -4.78
N THR A 19 6.68 0.54 -5.00
CA THR A 19 7.55 1.24 -4.06
C THR A 19 7.41 2.73 -4.35
N LEU A 20 6.80 3.45 -3.42
CA LEU A 20 6.49 4.85 -3.62
C LEU A 20 7.61 5.73 -3.09
N THR A 21 7.95 6.73 -3.88
CA THR A 21 8.97 7.72 -3.55
C THR A 21 8.39 9.10 -3.80
N LYS A 22 9.09 10.13 -3.35
CA LYS A 22 8.61 11.49 -3.61
C LYS A 22 8.58 11.78 -5.12
N GLU A 23 9.40 11.09 -5.90
CA GLU A 23 9.44 11.30 -7.35
C GLU A 23 8.22 10.73 -8.06
N ASN A 24 7.67 9.59 -7.57
CA ASN A 24 6.57 8.95 -8.26
C ASN A 24 5.23 9.07 -7.55
N PHE A 25 5.20 9.65 -6.35
CA PHE A 25 3.99 9.65 -5.54
C PHE A 25 2.83 10.35 -6.23
N ALA A 26 3.09 11.51 -6.82
CA ALA A 26 2.03 12.26 -7.49
C ALA A 26 1.42 11.45 -8.62
N GLN A 27 2.27 10.87 -9.45
CA GLN A 27 1.80 10.10 -10.60
C GLN A 27 1.07 8.84 -10.19
N GLU A 28 1.63 8.10 -9.21
CA GLU A 28 1.08 6.80 -8.86
C GLU A 28 -0.10 6.89 -7.91
N VAL A 29 -0.15 7.89 -7.06
CA VAL A 29 -1.17 7.99 -6.03
C VAL A 29 -2.15 9.13 -6.30
N LEU A 30 -1.63 10.34 -6.47
CA LEU A 30 -2.49 11.50 -6.56
C LEU A 30 -3.23 11.60 -7.88
N GLN A 31 -2.65 11.04 -8.94
CA GLN A 31 -3.27 11.05 -10.28
C GLN A 31 -3.92 9.72 -10.62
N SER A 32 -4.01 8.82 -9.65
CA SER A 32 -4.61 7.50 -9.90
C SER A 32 -6.12 7.61 -10.07
N ASP A 33 -6.65 6.86 -11.03
CA ASP A 33 -8.10 6.77 -11.22
C ASP A 33 -8.73 5.66 -10.39
N LYS A 34 -7.91 4.89 -9.67
CA LYS A 34 -8.36 3.86 -8.74
C LYS A 34 -8.07 4.31 -7.32
N PRO A 35 -8.85 3.82 -6.33
CA PRO A 35 -8.44 4.02 -4.94
C PRO A 35 -7.09 3.38 -4.68
N VAL A 36 -6.25 4.05 -3.90
CA VAL A 36 -4.89 3.59 -3.62
C VAL A 36 -4.73 3.40 -2.11
N LEU A 37 -4.28 2.23 -1.71
CA LEU A 37 -3.89 1.99 -0.32
C LEU A 37 -2.39 2.15 -0.21
N VAL A 38 -1.96 3.06 0.66
CA VAL A 38 -0.54 3.33 0.88
C VAL A 38 -0.16 2.86 2.27
N ASP A 39 0.86 2.01 2.34
CA ASP A 39 1.39 1.44 3.58
C ASP A 39 2.67 2.19 3.95
N PHE A 40 2.62 2.97 5.02
CA PHE A 40 3.80 3.66 5.54
C PHE A 40 4.46 2.72 6.55
N TRP A 41 5.73 2.36 6.29
CA TRP A 41 6.40 1.29 7.03
C TRP A 41 7.89 1.58 7.20
N ALA A 42 8.56 0.76 8.00
CA ALA A 42 10.02 0.79 8.13
C ALA A 42 10.54 -0.63 8.34
N THR A 43 11.81 -0.84 8.00
CA THR A 43 12.40 -2.19 8.07
C THR A 43 12.52 -2.71 9.50
N TRP A 44 12.68 -1.80 10.47
CA TRP A 44 12.85 -2.18 11.88
C TRP A 44 11.53 -2.39 12.61
N CYS A 45 10.42 -2.18 11.95
CA CYS A 45 9.11 -2.18 12.58
C CYS A 45 8.48 -3.58 12.55
N GLY A 46 8.33 -4.19 13.72
CA GLY A 46 7.72 -5.51 13.82
C GLY A 46 6.28 -5.56 13.34
N PRO A 47 5.40 -4.66 13.83
CA PRO A 47 4.01 -4.64 13.35
C PRO A 47 3.90 -4.41 11.85
N CYS A 48 4.82 -3.66 11.26
CA CYS A 48 4.83 -3.45 9.80
C CYS A 48 5.03 -4.77 9.07
N ARG A 49 5.87 -5.65 9.60
CA ARG A 49 6.10 -6.97 9.00
C ARG A 49 4.85 -7.82 9.04
N MET A 50 4.02 -7.63 10.07
CA MET A 50 2.74 -8.35 10.16
C MET A 50 1.76 -7.86 9.10
N MET A 51 1.83 -6.58 8.75
CA MET A 51 0.94 -6.02 7.75
C MET A 51 1.35 -6.33 6.32
N ALA A 52 2.64 -6.56 6.09
CA ALA A 52 3.12 -6.77 4.72
C ALA A 52 2.38 -7.88 4.00
N PRO A 53 2.23 -9.10 4.57
CA PRO A 53 1.50 -10.14 3.86
C PRO A 53 0.01 -9.82 3.68
N VAL A 54 -0.59 -9.10 4.61
CA VAL A 54 -2.01 -8.72 4.48
C VAL A 54 -2.21 -7.80 3.28
N VAL A 55 -1.35 -6.80 3.14
CA VAL A 55 -1.46 -5.85 2.03
C VAL A 55 -1.13 -6.54 0.70
N GLU A 56 -0.13 -7.42 0.70
CA GLU A 56 0.22 -8.18 -0.51
C GLU A 56 -0.92 -9.07 -0.94
N GLU A 57 -1.61 -9.68 0.00
CA GLU A 57 -2.75 -10.53 -0.29
C GLU A 57 -3.89 -9.72 -0.90
N LEU A 58 -4.15 -8.54 -0.34
CA LEU A 58 -5.17 -7.65 -0.89
C LEU A 58 -4.82 -7.23 -2.32
N ASP A 59 -3.56 -6.92 -2.56
CA ASP A 59 -3.09 -6.54 -3.88
C ASP A 59 -3.32 -7.66 -4.88
N ALA A 60 -3.05 -8.89 -4.50
CA ALA A 60 -3.25 -10.04 -5.37
C ALA A 60 -4.74 -10.31 -5.64
N GLU A 61 -5.60 -10.03 -4.67
CA GLU A 61 -7.03 -10.35 -4.77
C GLU A 61 -7.87 -9.25 -5.36
N HIS A 62 -7.41 -7.99 -5.34
CA HIS A 62 -8.24 -6.84 -5.68
C HIS A 62 -7.58 -5.94 -6.72
N PRO A 63 -7.57 -6.36 -8.00
CA PRO A 63 -6.97 -5.53 -9.05
C PRO A 63 -7.72 -4.22 -9.32
N GLU A 64 -8.92 -4.08 -8.77
CA GLU A 64 -9.67 -2.84 -8.88
C GLU A 64 -9.10 -1.73 -8.02
N TYR A 65 -8.21 -2.06 -7.09
CA TYR A 65 -7.53 -1.09 -6.24
C TYR A 65 -6.04 -1.11 -6.54
N LYS A 66 -5.37 -0.06 -6.13
CA LYS A 66 -3.93 0.07 -6.31
C LYS A 66 -3.26 0.06 -4.95
N PHE A 67 -2.10 -0.56 -4.86
CA PHE A 67 -1.40 -0.72 -3.58
C PHE A 67 0.05 -0.27 -3.72
N GLY A 68 0.50 0.51 -2.73
CA GLY A 68 1.88 0.95 -2.71
C GLY A 68 2.38 1.06 -1.29
N LYS A 69 3.68 1.22 -1.15
CA LYS A 69 4.30 1.32 0.17
C LYS A 69 5.34 2.43 0.18
N VAL A 70 5.43 3.11 1.31
CA VAL A 70 6.39 4.18 1.55
C VAL A 70 7.26 3.78 2.74
N ASN A 71 8.56 3.67 2.52
CA ASN A 71 9.51 3.46 3.61
C ASN A 71 9.78 4.82 4.24
N VAL A 72 9.35 5.01 5.49
CA VAL A 72 9.41 6.33 6.11
C VAL A 72 10.85 6.81 6.35
N ASP A 73 11.78 5.87 6.47
CA ASP A 73 13.18 6.23 6.65
C ASP A 73 13.81 6.72 5.36
N GLU A 74 13.38 6.17 4.23
CA GLU A 74 13.89 6.57 2.93
C GLU A 74 13.14 7.77 2.36
N GLN A 75 11.90 7.95 2.79
CA GLN A 75 11.05 9.02 2.27
C GLN A 75 10.52 9.88 3.42
N PRO A 76 11.43 10.54 4.17
CA PRO A 76 10.99 11.33 5.33
C PRO A 76 10.10 12.51 4.95
N GLU A 77 10.28 13.06 3.74
CA GLU A 77 9.46 14.18 3.32
C GLU A 77 8.02 13.76 3.09
N LEU A 78 7.81 12.59 2.47
CA LEU A 78 6.46 12.07 2.31
C LEU A 78 5.81 11.77 3.65
N ALA A 79 6.55 11.13 4.54
CA ALA A 79 6.04 10.82 5.87
C ALA A 79 5.66 12.10 6.61
N GLY A 80 6.49 13.13 6.48
CA GLY A 80 6.19 14.43 7.12
C GLY A 80 4.99 15.11 6.52
N GLU A 81 4.86 15.03 5.20
CA GLU A 81 3.74 15.66 4.49
C GLU A 81 2.41 15.11 4.96
N TYR A 82 2.34 13.81 5.19
CA TYR A 82 1.11 13.15 5.63
C TYR A 82 1.06 12.93 7.13
N ARG A 83 2.00 13.54 7.86
CA ARG A 83 2.02 13.59 9.33
C ARG A 83 1.99 12.19 9.93
N ILE A 84 2.85 11.33 9.40
CA ILE A 84 2.94 9.95 9.88
C ILE A 84 3.67 9.97 11.22
N MET A 85 2.95 9.68 12.30
CA MET A 85 3.49 9.70 13.65
C MET A 85 3.80 8.31 14.16
N SER A 86 3.11 7.30 13.63
CA SER A 86 3.28 5.91 14.04
C SER A 86 3.21 5.03 12.81
N ILE A 87 3.87 3.90 12.87
CA ILE A 87 3.85 2.92 11.77
C ILE A 87 3.49 1.56 12.34
N PRO A 88 2.81 0.72 11.55
CA PRO A 88 2.35 1.00 10.19
C PRO A 88 1.17 1.96 10.18
N THR A 89 1.09 2.78 9.15
CA THR A 89 -0.08 3.60 8.89
C THR A 89 -0.57 3.23 7.50
N LEU A 90 -1.85 2.86 7.41
CA LEU A 90 -2.49 2.50 6.16
C LEU A 90 -3.43 3.65 5.78
N MET A 91 -3.18 4.25 4.62
CA MET A 91 -3.92 5.43 4.20
C MET A 91 -4.50 5.19 2.82
N VAL A 92 -5.80 5.46 2.68
CA VAL A 92 -6.48 5.29 1.39
C VAL A 92 -6.63 6.64 0.72
N PHE A 93 -6.21 6.70 -0.53
CA PHE A 93 -6.34 7.90 -1.36
C PHE A 93 -7.42 7.67 -2.41
N ARG A 94 -8.30 8.64 -2.57
CA ARG A 94 -9.32 8.63 -3.61
C ARG A 94 -9.34 10.01 -4.27
N GLY A 95 -9.23 10.01 -5.60
CA GLY A 95 -9.27 11.26 -6.32
C GLY A 95 -8.19 12.24 -5.92
N GLY A 96 -7.02 11.72 -5.55
CA GLY A 96 -5.90 12.55 -5.17
C GLY A 96 -5.90 13.04 -3.74
N GLN A 97 -6.84 12.56 -2.90
CA GLN A 97 -6.94 13.03 -1.53
C GLN A 97 -6.94 11.86 -0.54
N ALA A 98 -6.33 12.09 0.61
CA ALA A 98 -6.35 11.10 1.68
C ALA A 98 -7.77 11.02 2.23
N ALA A 99 -8.43 9.89 1.98
CA ALA A 99 -9.84 9.71 2.31
C ALA A 99 -10.04 8.95 3.61
N ALA A 100 -9.10 8.09 3.99
CA ALA A 100 -9.24 7.28 5.20
C ALA A 100 -7.86 6.89 5.69
N VAL A 101 -7.75 6.62 7.00
CA VAL A 101 -6.48 6.25 7.61
C VAL A 101 -6.72 5.26 8.74
N LYS A 102 -5.81 4.29 8.87
CA LYS A 102 -5.76 3.38 10.01
C LYS A 102 -4.33 3.28 10.48
N VAL A 103 -4.13 3.36 11.78
CA VAL A 103 -2.81 3.26 12.39
C VAL A 103 -2.71 1.93 13.12
N GLY A 104 -1.60 1.23 12.92
CA GLY A 104 -1.34 -0.04 13.59
C GLY A 104 -1.81 -1.23 12.79
N VAL A 105 -1.62 -2.42 13.36
CA VAL A 105 -2.02 -3.66 12.70
C VAL A 105 -3.54 -3.67 12.52
N THR A 106 -3.96 -3.85 11.28
CA THR A 106 -5.37 -3.74 10.91
C THR A 106 -5.78 -5.00 10.14
N PRO A 107 -6.90 -5.63 10.52
CA PRO A 107 -7.36 -6.81 9.79
C PRO A 107 -7.72 -6.50 8.36
N LYS A 108 -7.58 -7.51 7.51
CA LYS A 108 -7.84 -7.40 6.08
C LYS A 108 -9.24 -6.85 5.80
N GLU A 109 -10.24 -7.33 6.53
CA GLU A 109 -11.62 -6.92 6.33
C GLU A 109 -11.82 -5.43 6.58
N GLU A 110 -11.09 -4.88 7.55
CA GLU A 110 -11.19 -3.47 7.84
C GLU A 110 -10.55 -2.61 6.75
N LEU A 111 -9.45 -3.09 6.20
CA LEU A 111 -8.82 -2.40 5.08
C LEU A 111 -9.74 -2.40 3.85
N LEU A 112 -10.43 -3.52 3.62
CA LEU A 112 -11.39 -3.58 2.53
C LEU A 112 -12.52 -2.59 2.70
N LYS A 113 -12.98 -2.40 3.94
CA LYS A 113 -14.03 -1.41 4.21
C LYS A 113 -13.55 0.00 3.92
N LEU A 114 -12.29 0.30 4.23
CA LEU A 114 -11.74 1.61 3.92
C LEU A 114 -11.66 1.83 2.42
N LEU A 115 -11.30 0.79 1.68
CA LEU A 115 -11.15 0.88 0.22
C LEU A 115 -12.51 0.98 -0.48
N GLY A 116 -13.46 0.24 0.01
CA GLY A 116 -14.76 0.15 -0.61
C GLY A 116 -15.71 1.15 -0.16
#